data_706d44bc32716da0fcb8773b4f8a8c9f
#
_entry.id   706d44bc32716da0fcb8773b4f8a8c9f
#
_cell.length_a   1.000
_cell.length_b   1.000
_cell.length_c   1.000
_cell.angle_alpha   90.00
_cell.angle_beta   90.00
_cell.angle_gamma   90.00
#
_symmetry.space_group_name_H-M   'P 1'
#
loop_
_entity.id
_entity.type
_entity.pdbx_description
1 polymer ?
#
loop_
_entity_poly.entity_id
_entity_poly.type
_entity_poly.pdbx_seq_one_letter_code
_entity_poly.pdbx_strand_id
1 'polypeptide(L)'
;AIVTWFPTPWRSGILKILGAIRPTLHARRLTDEILSAAADPRSERKLLTDEQRNNPVFDLFKRSIDLFFVAAIGLLFFWLIALVWLAVKLSSDGPGIFAQERIGRQGKPFVCYKFRTMRKGTKQVGTHELSQASTTRIGAILRRTKIDEFPQIVNILKGEMSLIGPRPCLTSQTELIEARRKLGVLDVCPGISGLSQIRNIDMSTPVTLAQ
;
A
#
# COMPACT_ATOMS: atom_id res chain seq x y z
N ALA A 1 9.44 -1.55 -24.16
CA ALA A 1 8.11 -2.13 -23.80
C ALA A 1 7.53 -3.03 -24.89
N ILE A 2 7.88 -2.85 -26.21
CA ILE A 2 7.31 -3.66 -27.31
C ILE A 2 8.06 -5.00 -27.48
N VAL A 3 9.33 -5.08 -27.09
CA VAL A 3 10.19 -6.27 -27.31
C VAL A 3 9.94 -7.41 -26.31
N THR A 4 9.31 -7.15 -25.19
CA THR A 4 9.05 -8.18 -24.16
C THR A 4 7.86 -9.09 -24.45
N TRP A 5 7.04 -8.76 -25.45
CA TRP A 5 5.83 -9.51 -25.83
C TRP A 5 6.08 -10.65 -26.85
N PHE A 6 7.32 -10.76 -27.37
CA PHE A 6 7.61 -11.77 -28.38
C PHE A 6 8.33 -13.00 -27.80
N PRO A 7 7.99 -14.23 -28.29
CA PRO A 7 8.69 -15.46 -27.91
C PRO A 7 10.20 -15.40 -28.23
N THR A 8 10.99 -16.08 -27.44
CA THR A 8 12.47 -16.10 -27.50
C THR A 8 13.12 -16.20 -28.89
N PRO A 9 12.59 -16.94 -29.89
CA PRO A 9 13.23 -17.00 -31.22
C PRO A 9 13.10 -15.70 -32.03
N TRP A 10 12.14 -14.82 -31.74
CA TRP A 10 11.95 -13.56 -32.46
C TRP A 10 12.79 -12.41 -31.90
N ARG A 11 13.22 -12.50 -30.64
CA ARG A 11 14.10 -11.52 -29.99
C ARG A 11 15.47 -11.39 -30.72
N SER A 12 16.04 -12.50 -31.16
CA SER A 12 17.31 -12.50 -31.87
C SER A 12 17.22 -11.90 -33.28
N GLY A 13 16.06 -12.01 -33.93
CA GLY A 13 15.80 -11.41 -35.24
C GLY A 13 15.65 -9.89 -35.16
N ILE A 14 14.90 -9.40 -34.18
CA ILE A 14 14.69 -7.95 -33.99
C ILE A 14 15.99 -7.25 -33.60
N LEU A 15 16.83 -7.85 -32.76
CA LEU A 15 18.14 -7.34 -32.40
C LEU A 15 19.11 -7.25 -33.59
N LYS A 16 19.06 -8.20 -34.54
CA LYS A 16 19.84 -8.15 -35.78
C LYS A 16 19.39 -7.03 -36.72
N ILE A 17 18.08 -6.76 -36.80
CA ILE A 17 17.51 -5.68 -37.63
C ILE A 17 17.87 -4.31 -37.04
N LEU A 18 17.78 -4.14 -35.73
CA LEU A 18 18.17 -2.90 -35.06
C LEU A 18 19.67 -2.63 -35.13
N GLY A 19 20.51 -3.66 -35.17
CA GLY A 19 21.97 -3.54 -35.39
C GLY A 19 22.39 -3.18 -36.79
N ALA A 20 21.53 -3.35 -37.81
CA ALA A 20 21.80 -3.04 -39.21
C ALA A 20 21.52 -1.56 -39.59
N ILE A 21 20.76 -0.84 -38.75
CA ILE A 21 20.52 0.60 -38.93
C ILE A 21 21.68 1.34 -38.31
N ARG A 22 22.49 2.08 -39.10
CA ARG A 22 23.58 2.96 -38.58
C ARG A 22 22.93 4.05 -37.69
N PRO A 23 22.91 3.90 -36.37
CA PRO A 23 22.29 4.89 -35.49
C PRO A 23 23.22 6.09 -35.33
N THR A 24 22.65 7.28 -35.26
CA THR A 24 23.34 8.48 -34.80
C THR A 24 23.97 8.23 -33.42
N LEU A 25 25.01 8.94 -33.06
CA LEU A 25 25.72 8.79 -31.76
C LEU A 25 24.76 8.78 -30.55
N HIS A 26 23.67 9.54 -30.65
CA HIS A 26 22.63 9.59 -29.63
C HIS A 26 21.82 8.30 -29.55
N ALA A 27 21.47 7.68 -30.68
CA ALA A 27 20.78 6.42 -30.73
C ALA A 27 21.63 5.23 -30.25
N ARG A 28 22.94 5.27 -30.46
CA ARG A 28 23.87 4.26 -29.90
C ARG A 28 23.93 4.35 -28.39
N ARG A 29 24.00 5.54 -27.82
CA ARG A 29 24.03 5.76 -26.38
C ARG A 29 22.75 5.21 -25.70
N LEU A 30 21.59 5.51 -26.29
CA LEU A 30 20.29 4.96 -25.83
C LEU A 30 20.22 3.44 -25.98
N THR A 31 20.76 2.87 -27.05
CA THR A 31 20.76 1.41 -27.25
C THR A 31 21.68 0.71 -26.25
N ASP A 32 22.85 1.29 -25.98
CA ASP A 32 23.81 0.75 -25.01
C ASP A 32 23.27 0.88 -23.56
N GLU A 33 22.58 1.96 -23.24
CA GLU A 33 21.88 2.16 -21.97
C GLU A 33 20.74 1.15 -21.78
N ILE A 34 19.93 0.91 -22.82
CA ILE A 34 18.85 -0.08 -22.82
C ILE A 34 19.44 -1.51 -22.74
N LEU A 35 20.53 -1.80 -23.42
CA LEU A 35 21.18 -3.12 -23.38
C LEU A 35 21.86 -3.38 -22.04
N SER A 36 22.50 -2.37 -21.44
CA SER A 36 23.10 -2.49 -20.10
C SER A 36 22.03 -2.63 -19.02
N ALA A 37 20.91 -1.91 -19.14
CA ALA A 37 19.76 -2.05 -18.27
C ALA A 37 19.06 -3.41 -18.41
N ALA A 38 19.02 -3.98 -19.62
CA ALA A 38 18.46 -5.30 -19.88
C ALA A 38 19.36 -6.46 -19.40
N ALA A 39 20.63 -6.19 -19.16
CA ALA A 39 21.59 -7.17 -18.65
C ALA A 39 21.50 -7.37 -17.11
N ASP A 40 20.95 -6.37 -16.39
CA ASP A 40 20.73 -6.47 -14.94
C ASP A 40 19.23 -6.55 -14.62
N PRO A 41 18.75 -7.70 -14.13
CA PRO A 41 17.35 -7.87 -13.74
C PRO A 41 16.86 -6.87 -12.68
N ARG A 42 17.77 -6.26 -11.92
CA ARG A 42 17.45 -5.25 -10.91
C ARG A 42 17.20 -3.89 -11.56
N SER A 43 17.95 -3.53 -12.58
CA SER A 43 17.77 -2.28 -13.32
C SER A 43 16.50 -2.32 -14.18
N GLU A 44 16.19 -3.46 -14.82
CA GLU A 44 14.93 -3.64 -15.56
C GLU A 44 13.72 -3.48 -14.63
N ARG A 45 13.76 -4.12 -13.44
CA ARG A 45 12.72 -3.97 -12.42
C ARG A 45 12.60 -2.53 -11.92
N LYS A 46 13.70 -1.82 -11.77
CA LYS A 46 13.74 -0.41 -11.35
C LYS A 46 13.13 0.51 -12.42
N LEU A 47 13.50 0.33 -13.69
CA LEU A 47 12.95 1.12 -14.81
C LEU A 47 11.44 0.92 -14.96
N LEU A 48 10.95 -0.34 -14.88
CA LEU A 48 9.52 -0.64 -14.92
C LEU A 48 8.75 0.00 -13.76
N THR A 49 9.35 0.00 -12.55
CA THR A 49 8.73 0.62 -11.38
C THR A 49 8.74 2.14 -11.45
N ASP A 50 9.77 2.75 -11.99
CA ASP A 50 9.88 4.21 -12.11
C ASP A 50 8.94 4.77 -13.19
N GLU A 51 8.78 4.09 -14.33
CA GLU A 51 7.81 4.45 -15.37
C GLU A 51 6.37 4.31 -14.88
N GLN A 52 6.04 3.24 -14.16
CA GLN A 52 4.73 3.07 -13.54
C GLN A 52 4.46 4.06 -12.41
N ARG A 53 5.49 4.44 -11.67
CA ARG A 53 5.41 5.35 -10.52
C ARG A 53 5.05 6.77 -10.91
N ASN A 54 5.47 7.22 -12.10
CA ASN A 54 5.28 8.59 -12.60
C ASN A 54 4.20 8.71 -13.68
N ASN A 55 3.29 7.75 -13.79
CA ASN A 55 2.22 7.81 -14.77
C ASN A 55 0.97 8.49 -14.17
N PRO A 56 0.71 9.78 -14.48
CA PRO A 56 -0.42 10.52 -13.92
C PRO A 56 -1.77 9.93 -14.35
N VAL A 57 -1.85 9.31 -15.53
CA VAL A 57 -3.06 8.65 -16.02
C VAL A 57 -3.38 7.42 -15.17
N PHE A 58 -2.37 6.63 -14.82
CA PHE A 58 -2.53 5.48 -13.93
C PHE A 58 -2.97 5.92 -12.53
N ASP A 59 -2.36 6.97 -11.97
CA ASP A 59 -2.72 7.51 -10.66
C ASP A 59 -4.17 8.03 -10.65
N LEU A 60 -4.59 8.73 -11.72
CA LEU A 60 -5.96 9.22 -11.87
C LEU A 60 -6.96 8.07 -12.00
N PHE A 61 -6.67 7.07 -12.84
CA PHE A 61 -7.50 5.89 -13.02
C PHE A 61 -7.65 5.09 -11.73
N LYS A 62 -6.52 4.82 -11.05
CA LYS A 62 -6.51 4.15 -9.76
C LYS A 62 -7.33 4.92 -8.72
N ARG A 63 -7.18 6.23 -8.68
CA ARG A 63 -7.93 7.11 -7.78
C ARG A 63 -9.44 7.07 -8.06
N SER A 64 -9.83 7.07 -9.32
CA SER A 64 -11.23 6.97 -9.72
C SER A 64 -11.85 5.65 -9.27
N ILE A 65 -11.12 4.54 -9.43
CA ILE A 65 -11.53 3.22 -8.92
C ILE A 65 -11.67 3.24 -7.39
N ASP A 66 -10.68 3.75 -6.67
CA ASP A 66 -10.72 3.85 -5.21
C ASP A 66 -11.98 4.63 -4.75
N LEU A 67 -12.24 5.78 -5.35
CA LEU A 67 -13.40 6.62 -5.01
C LEU A 67 -14.73 5.95 -5.37
N PHE A 68 -14.82 5.29 -6.51
CA PHE A 68 -16.01 4.57 -6.93
C PHE A 68 -16.39 3.46 -5.93
N PHE A 69 -15.43 2.59 -5.60
CA PHE A 69 -15.69 1.51 -4.64
C PHE A 69 -15.97 2.02 -3.22
N VAL A 70 -15.26 3.07 -2.78
CA VAL A 70 -15.49 3.68 -1.47
C VAL A 70 -16.87 4.32 -1.40
N ALA A 71 -17.32 5.01 -2.45
CA ALA A 71 -18.65 5.59 -2.52
C ALA A 71 -19.73 4.49 -2.53
N ALA A 72 -19.54 3.44 -3.34
CA ALA A 72 -20.47 2.32 -3.41
C ALA A 72 -20.58 1.58 -2.07
N ILE A 73 -19.45 1.24 -1.44
CA ILE A 73 -19.41 0.58 -0.12
C ILE A 73 -19.98 1.50 0.95
N GLY A 74 -19.60 2.79 0.95
CA GLY A 74 -20.09 3.77 1.90
C GLY A 74 -21.61 3.93 1.84
N LEU A 75 -22.17 4.05 0.63
CA LEU A 75 -23.61 4.18 0.42
C LEU A 75 -24.37 2.89 0.79
N LEU A 76 -23.82 1.73 0.43
CA LEU A 76 -24.47 0.45 0.71
C LEU A 76 -24.43 0.08 2.20
N PHE A 77 -23.34 0.40 2.89
CA PHE A 77 -23.08 -0.04 4.27
C PHE A 77 -23.07 1.09 5.32
N PHE A 78 -23.52 2.33 4.98
CA PHE A 78 -23.52 3.44 5.95
C PHE A 78 -24.30 3.11 7.24
N TRP A 79 -25.41 2.42 7.12
CA TRP A 79 -26.24 1.98 8.25
C TRP A 79 -25.49 0.97 9.14
N LEU A 80 -24.73 0.03 8.53
CA LEU A 80 -23.91 -0.92 9.25
C LEU A 80 -22.78 -0.20 10.01
N ILE A 81 -22.14 0.78 9.38
CA ILE A 81 -21.10 1.62 10.02
C ILE A 81 -21.68 2.33 11.24
N ALA A 82 -22.89 2.88 11.13
CA ALA A 82 -23.60 3.54 12.23
C ALA A 82 -23.94 2.56 13.37
N LEU A 83 -24.45 1.37 13.03
CA LEU A 83 -24.75 0.32 14.01
C LEU A 83 -23.49 -0.17 14.74
N VAL A 84 -22.41 -0.41 14.01
CA VAL A 84 -21.13 -0.82 14.60
C VAL A 84 -20.57 0.28 15.49
N TRP A 85 -20.64 1.54 15.05
CA TRP A 85 -20.22 2.68 15.87
C TRP A 85 -20.99 2.74 17.18
N LEU A 86 -22.32 2.58 17.13
CA LEU A 86 -23.19 2.56 18.32
C LEU A 86 -22.83 1.38 19.24
N ALA A 87 -22.69 0.17 18.69
CA ALA A 87 -22.32 -1.02 19.45
C ALA A 87 -20.95 -0.85 20.15
N VAL A 88 -19.96 -0.29 19.47
CA VAL A 88 -18.66 0.02 20.07
C VAL A 88 -18.78 1.08 21.16
N LYS A 89 -19.59 2.13 20.93
CA LYS A 89 -19.83 3.20 21.89
C LYS A 89 -20.46 2.68 23.18
N LEU A 90 -21.41 1.73 23.07
CA LEU A 90 -22.10 1.12 24.21
C LEU A 90 -21.27 0.03 24.91
N SER A 91 -20.29 -0.58 24.23
CA SER A 91 -19.50 -1.70 24.78
C SER A 91 -18.43 -1.30 25.78
N SER A 92 -17.98 -0.05 25.78
CA SER A 92 -16.97 0.45 26.69
C SER A 92 -16.91 1.98 26.68
N ASP A 93 -16.40 2.58 27.76
CA ASP A 93 -16.27 4.02 27.89
C ASP A 93 -15.27 4.62 26.89
N GLY A 94 -15.65 5.77 26.30
CA GLY A 94 -14.80 6.54 25.40
C GLY A 94 -15.35 6.67 23.96
N PRO A 95 -14.58 7.23 23.00
CA PRO A 95 -15.02 7.44 21.64
C PRO A 95 -15.18 6.11 20.87
N GLY A 96 -16.20 6.02 20.00
CA GLY A 96 -16.43 4.83 19.15
C GLY A 96 -15.36 4.66 18.06
N ILE A 97 -14.74 5.77 17.64
CA ILE A 97 -13.65 5.81 16.67
C ILE A 97 -12.31 5.97 17.41
N PHE A 98 -11.34 5.19 17.03
CA PHE A 98 -9.95 5.28 17.42
C PHE A 98 -9.16 5.95 16.31
N ALA A 99 -8.39 6.96 16.65
CA ALA A 99 -7.53 7.71 15.74
C ALA A 99 -6.08 7.46 16.12
N GLN A 100 -5.26 7.04 15.16
CA GLN A 100 -3.84 6.73 15.38
C GLN A 100 -3.00 7.32 14.27
N GLU A 101 -1.94 8.04 14.64
CA GLU A 101 -1.00 8.58 13.68
C GLU A 101 -0.20 7.45 12.98
N ARG A 102 -0.09 7.56 11.68
CA ARG A 102 0.59 6.63 10.80
C ARG A 102 1.42 7.36 9.76
N ILE A 103 2.39 6.67 9.18
CA ILE A 103 3.19 7.20 8.07
C ILE A 103 2.53 6.82 6.74
N GLY A 104 2.27 7.84 5.92
CA GLY A 104 1.67 7.75 4.60
C GLY A 104 2.65 7.96 3.45
N ARG A 105 2.11 8.37 2.30
CA ARG A 105 2.88 8.66 1.08
C ARG A 105 3.94 9.73 1.36
N GLN A 106 5.15 9.54 0.80
CA GLN A 106 6.31 10.42 0.96
C GLN A 106 6.78 10.59 2.42
N GLY A 107 6.41 9.66 3.30
CA GLY A 107 6.76 9.74 4.72
C GLY A 107 5.95 10.77 5.51
N LYS A 108 4.88 11.33 4.94
CA LYS A 108 4.02 12.31 5.62
C LYS A 108 3.13 11.60 6.65
N PRO A 109 3.06 12.10 7.90
CA PRO A 109 2.15 11.55 8.88
C PRO A 109 0.70 11.89 8.54
N PHE A 110 -0.21 10.96 8.84
CA PHE A 110 -1.66 11.15 8.73
C PHE A 110 -2.38 10.41 9.86
N VAL A 111 -3.62 10.79 10.14
CA VAL A 111 -4.45 10.18 11.17
C VAL A 111 -5.29 9.06 10.56
N CYS A 112 -4.96 7.81 10.89
CA CYS A 112 -5.68 6.62 10.46
C CYS A 112 -6.86 6.34 11.40
N TYR A 113 -8.07 6.24 10.86
CA TYR A 113 -9.29 6.01 11.61
C TYR A 113 -9.67 4.53 11.64
N LYS A 114 -10.09 4.03 12.83
CA LYS A 114 -10.60 2.68 13.03
C LYS A 114 -11.72 2.68 14.05
N PHE A 115 -12.56 1.65 14.07
CA PHE A 115 -13.39 1.43 15.23
C PHE A 115 -12.53 1.02 16.43
N ARG A 116 -12.89 1.53 17.59
CA ARG A 116 -12.21 1.15 18.84
C ARG A 116 -12.52 -0.32 19.16
N THR A 117 -11.47 -1.12 19.24
CA THR A 117 -11.53 -2.55 19.55
C THR A 117 -10.95 -2.88 20.93
N MET A 118 -10.32 -1.90 21.58
CA MET A 118 -9.65 -2.05 22.84
C MET A 118 -10.26 -1.17 23.94
N ARG A 119 -10.05 -1.55 25.19
CA ARG A 119 -10.48 -0.79 26.37
C ARG A 119 -9.73 0.53 26.46
N LYS A 120 -10.35 1.54 27.06
CA LYS A 120 -9.73 2.85 27.34
C LYS A 120 -8.47 2.66 28.19
N GLY A 121 -7.40 3.40 27.87
CA GLY A 121 -6.12 3.32 28.58
C GLY A 121 -5.16 2.26 28.08
N THR A 122 -5.52 1.48 27.05
CA THR A 122 -4.55 0.56 26.41
C THR A 122 -3.47 1.35 25.68
N LYS A 123 -2.19 0.94 25.82
CA LYS A 123 -1.04 1.58 25.16
C LYS A 123 -1.21 1.59 23.64
N GLN A 124 -0.79 2.69 23.00
CA GLN A 124 -0.82 2.85 21.55
C GLN A 124 0.43 2.25 20.89
N VAL A 125 0.55 0.95 20.92
CA VAL A 125 1.66 0.18 20.30
C VAL A 125 1.12 -0.72 19.17
N GLY A 126 2.00 -1.47 18.53
CA GLY A 126 1.60 -2.44 17.50
C GLY A 126 0.64 -3.49 18.08
N THR A 127 -0.28 -3.97 17.24
CA THR A 127 -1.30 -4.95 17.68
C THR A 127 -0.69 -6.24 18.23
N HIS A 128 0.50 -6.60 17.76
CA HIS A 128 1.27 -7.78 18.20
C HIS A 128 1.92 -7.61 19.58
N GLU A 129 2.10 -6.36 20.03
CA GLU A 129 2.71 -6.04 21.32
C GLU A 129 1.69 -6.00 22.49
N LEU A 130 0.41 -6.14 22.16
CA LEU A 130 -0.69 -5.99 23.12
C LEU A 130 -1.26 -7.36 23.52
N SER A 131 -1.53 -7.53 24.84
CA SER A 131 -2.21 -8.71 25.31
C SER A 131 -3.65 -8.78 24.82
N GLN A 132 -4.16 -9.98 24.54
CA GLN A 132 -5.56 -10.21 24.15
C GLN A 132 -6.55 -9.74 25.22
N ALA A 133 -6.13 -9.69 26.49
CA ALA A 133 -6.96 -9.25 27.63
C ALA A 133 -7.45 -7.79 27.52
N SER A 134 -6.74 -6.94 26.75
CA SER A 134 -7.14 -5.54 26.53
C SER A 134 -8.20 -5.35 25.44
N THR A 135 -8.52 -6.40 24.69
CA THR A 135 -9.54 -6.35 23.61
C THR A 135 -10.93 -6.54 24.17
N THR A 136 -11.91 -5.71 23.72
CA THR A 136 -13.32 -5.91 24.07
C THR A 136 -13.91 -7.11 23.31
N ARG A 137 -15.00 -7.72 23.80
CA ARG A 137 -15.67 -8.83 23.09
C ARG A 137 -16.11 -8.41 21.68
N ILE A 138 -16.74 -7.26 21.54
CA ILE A 138 -17.12 -6.67 20.23
C ILE A 138 -15.86 -6.39 19.40
N GLY A 139 -14.82 -5.82 20.02
CA GLY A 139 -13.55 -5.56 19.35
C GLY A 139 -12.90 -6.80 18.76
N ALA A 140 -12.98 -7.95 19.42
CA ALA A 140 -12.46 -9.22 18.91
C ALA A 140 -13.20 -9.65 17.62
N ILE A 141 -14.52 -9.52 17.59
CA ILE A 141 -15.34 -9.80 16.40
C ILE A 141 -14.98 -8.85 15.27
N LEU A 142 -14.90 -7.54 15.53
CA LEU A 142 -14.58 -6.53 14.53
C LEU A 142 -13.19 -6.76 13.89
N ARG A 143 -12.19 -7.13 14.69
CA ARG A 143 -10.85 -7.47 14.18
C ARG A 143 -10.85 -8.73 13.32
N ARG A 144 -11.57 -9.77 13.75
CA ARG A 144 -11.69 -11.02 13.00
C ARG A 144 -12.34 -10.82 11.64
N THR A 145 -13.36 -9.95 11.56
CA THR A 145 -14.11 -9.62 10.34
C THR A 145 -13.50 -8.46 9.54
N LYS A 146 -12.46 -7.79 10.08
CA LYS A 146 -11.86 -6.58 9.49
C LYS A 146 -12.80 -5.38 9.37
N ILE A 147 -13.98 -5.44 9.99
CA ILE A 147 -14.96 -4.34 10.04
C ILE A 147 -14.40 -3.15 10.83
N ASP A 148 -13.47 -3.39 11.75
CA ASP A 148 -12.79 -2.33 12.51
C ASP A 148 -12.06 -1.32 11.60
N GLU A 149 -11.71 -1.70 10.38
CA GLU A 149 -11.00 -0.84 9.42
C GLU A 149 -11.93 -0.01 8.51
N PHE A 150 -13.25 -0.20 8.57
CA PHE A 150 -14.22 0.55 7.75
C PHE A 150 -14.12 2.09 7.86
N PRO A 151 -13.85 2.70 9.03
CA PRO A 151 -13.66 4.15 9.13
C PRO A 151 -12.50 4.70 8.27
N GLN A 152 -11.57 3.84 7.80
CA GLN A 152 -10.50 4.25 6.88
C GLN A 152 -11.03 4.70 5.50
N ILE A 153 -12.30 4.44 5.18
CA ILE A 153 -13.00 5.04 4.04
C ILE A 153 -12.80 6.57 4.04
N VAL A 154 -12.84 7.22 5.19
CA VAL A 154 -12.58 8.65 5.32
C VAL A 154 -11.16 9.02 4.89
N ASN A 155 -10.15 8.19 5.22
CA ASN A 155 -8.77 8.43 4.80
C ASN A 155 -8.62 8.26 3.28
N ILE A 156 -9.35 7.31 2.67
CA ILE A 156 -9.34 7.17 1.21
C ILE A 156 -9.99 8.39 0.58
N LEU A 157 -11.15 8.86 1.06
CA LEU A 157 -11.80 10.07 0.54
C LEU A 157 -10.90 11.30 0.63
N LYS A 158 -10.10 11.43 1.68
CA LYS A 158 -9.10 12.51 1.83
C LYS A 158 -7.87 12.34 0.93
N GLY A 159 -7.63 11.17 0.31
CA GLY A 159 -6.44 10.89 -0.48
C GLY A 159 -5.21 10.45 0.33
N GLU A 160 -5.37 10.24 1.64
CA GLU A 160 -4.32 9.79 2.55
C GLU A 160 -4.04 8.29 2.40
N MET A 161 -5.04 7.52 1.93
CA MET A 161 -5.00 6.08 1.70
C MET A 161 -5.64 5.69 0.38
N SER A 162 -5.44 4.42 0.00
CA SER A 162 -6.03 3.72 -1.13
C SER A 162 -6.65 2.40 -0.65
N LEU A 163 -7.49 1.76 -1.47
CA LEU A 163 -8.00 0.41 -1.19
C LEU A 163 -6.86 -0.61 -1.17
N ILE A 164 -5.96 -0.53 -2.17
CA ILE A 164 -4.82 -1.45 -2.32
C ILE A 164 -3.52 -0.66 -2.25
N GLY A 165 -2.65 -1.07 -1.34
CA GLY A 165 -1.34 -0.45 -1.12
C GLY A 165 -0.62 -1.06 0.08
N PRO A 166 0.64 -0.66 0.33
CA PRO A 166 1.38 -1.12 1.48
C PRO A 166 0.70 -0.66 2.79
N ARG A 167 0.68 -1.53 3.81
CA ARG A 167 0.09 -1.18 5.11
C ARG A 167 0.85 -0.02 5.75
N PRO A 168 0.19 1.04 6.25
CA PRO A 168 0.88 2.17 6.88
C PRO A 168 1.55 1.73 8.20
N CYS A 169 2.80 2.16 8.42
CA CYS A 169 3.55 1.92 9.65
C CYS A 169 3.23 2.97 10.74
N LEU A 170 3.57 2.62 11.98
CA LEU A 170 3.50 3.56 13.10
C LEU A 170 4.65 4.58 13.01
N THR A 171 4.44 5.78 13.52
CA THR A 171 5.47 6.81 13.62
C THR A 171 6.65 6.39 14.51
N SER A 172 6.41 5.50 15.46
CA SER A 172 7.44 4.93 16.36
C SER A 172 8.34 3.88 15.70
N GLN A 173 7.97 3.35 14.51
CA GLN A 173 8.73 2.30 13.81
C GLN A 173 9.80 2.91 12.89
N THR A 174 10.77 3.64 13.44
CA THR A 174 11.76 4.42 12.68
C THR A 174 12.60 3.56 11.72
N GLU A 175 13.09 2.42 12.16
CA GLU A 175 13.86 1.49 11.32
C GLU A 175 13.05 0.98 10.11
N LEU A 176 11.78 0.63 10.35
CA LEU A 176 10.87 0.21 9.30
C LEU A 176 10.59 1.34 8.29
N ILE A 177 10.43 2.58 8.78
CA ILE A 177 10.21 3.76 7.95
C ILE A 177 11.42 3.98 7.04
N GLU A 178 12.64 3.89 7.58
CA GLU A 178 13.88 4.05 6.81
C GLU A 178 14.06 2.94 5.77
N ALA A 179 13.83 1.68 6.15
CA ALA A 179 13.88 0.56 5.21
C ALA A 179 12.88 0.74 4.05
N ARG A 180 11.64 1.13 4.36
CA ARG A 180 10.60 1.41 3.35
C ARG A 180 10.93 2.60 2.46
N ARG A 181 11.57 3.62 3.00
CA ARG A 181 12.05 4.78 2.20
C ARG A 181 13.11 4.34 1.20
N LYS A 182 14.11 3.56 1.64
CA LYS A 182 15.17 3.03 0.77
C LYS A 182 14.63 2.13 -0.34
N LEU A 183 13.56 1.39 -0.06
CA LEU A 183 12.90 0.50 -1.04
C LEU A 183 11.83 1.21 -1.90
N GLY A 184 11.62 2.51 -1.73
CA GLY A 184 10.60 3.27 -2.46
C GLY A 184 9.15 2.92 -2.10
N VAL A 185 8.92 2.18 -1.01
CA VAL A 185 7.56 1.79 -0.57
C VAL A 185 6.73 3.00 -0.13
N LEU A 186 7.40 4.06 0.33
CA LEU A 186 6.73 5.29 0.75
C LEU A 186 6.32 6.21 -0.41
N ASP A 187 6.70 5.89 -1.66
CA ASP A 187 6.33 6.72 -2.81
C ASP A 187 4.88 6.51 -3.25
N VAL A 188 4.26 5.42 -2.79
CA VAL A 188 2.86 5.11 -3.08
C VAL A 188 1.96 5.35 -1.87
N CYS A 189 0.65 5.56 -2.12
CA CYS A 189 -0.33 5.67 -1.03
C CYS A 189 -0.43 4.35 -0.27
N PRO A 190 -0.46 4.39 1.07
CA PRO A 190 -0.73 3.21 1.88
C PRO A 190 -2.15 2.69 1.62
N GLY A 191 -2.34 1.37 1.75
CA GLY A 191 -3.61 0.70 1.50
C GLY A 191 -4.27 0.14 2.75
N ILE A 192 -5.59 -0.08 2.65
CA ILE A 192 -6.33 -0.90 3.62
C ILE A 192 -5.88 -2.36 3.45
N SER A 193 -5.79 -2.83 2.21
CA SER A 193 -5.33 -4.18 1.86
C SER A 193 -4.03 -4.12 1.08
N GLY A 194 -3.10 -5.01 1.37
CA GLY A 194 -1.81 -5.10 0.69
C GLY A 194 -1.31 -6.53 0.56
N LEU A 195 -0.31 -6.71 -0.30
CA LEU A 195 0.27 -8.02 -0.62
C LEU A 195 0.79 -8.76 0.62
N SER A 196 1.40 -8.04 1.57
CA SER A 196 1.89 -8.60 2.83
C SER A 196 0.76 -9.22 3.67
N GLN A 197 -0.43 -8.60 3.67
CA GLN A 197 -1.59 -9.11 4.39
C GLN A 197 -2.17 -10.36 3.71
N ILE A 198 -2.19 -10.39 2.36
CA ILE A 198 -2.67 -11.54 1.58
C ILE A 198 -1.74 -12.73 1.76
N ARG A 199 -0.43 -12.49 1.84
CA ARG A 199 0.59 -13.54 2.02
C ARG A 199 0.86 -13.90 3.48
N ASN A 200 0.11 -13.35 4.43
CA ASN A 200 0.31 -13.52 5.88
C ASN A 200 1.76 -13.27 6.32
N ILE A 201 2.45 -12.30 5.68
CA ILE A 201 3.79 -11.92 6.07
C ILE A 201 3.70 -11.21 7.41
N ASP A 202 4.43 -11.72 8.39
CA ASP A 202 4.50 -11.10 9.72
C ASP A 202 5.25 -9.77 9.63
N MET A 203 4.57 -8.70 9.99
CA MET A 203 5.08 -7.33 9.98
C MET A 203 5.79 -6.97 11.30
N SER A 204 5.99 -7.94 12.20
CA SER A 204 6.58 -7.72 13.53
C SER A 204 8.10 -7.58 13.48
N THR A 205 8.77 -8.11 12.45
CA THR A 205 10.22 -8.06 12.33
C THR A 205 10.68 -7.34 11.06
N PRO A 206 11.70 -6.47 11.13
CA PRO A 206 12.24 -5.76 9.97
C PRO A 206 12.78 -6.70 8.87
N VAL A 207 13.24 -7.90 9.24
CA VAL A 207 13.85 -8.89 8.32
C VAL A 207 12.83 -9.47 7.35
N THR A 208 11.57 -9.66 7.77
CA THR A 208 10.49 -10.19 6.91
C THR A 208 9.95 -9.17 5.90
N LEU A 209 10.36 -7.90 5.99
CA LEU A 209 9.91 -6.83 5.11
C LEU A 209 10.87 -6.58 3.95
N ALA A 210 12.06 -7.18 3.98
CA ALA A 210 13.09 -7.07 2.95
C ALA A 210 13.04 -8.21 1.90
N GLN A 211 12.20 -9.22 2.10
CA GLN A 211 11.92 -10.32 1.18
C GLN A 211 10.60 -10.08 0.42
#